data_7d48dda6957e598089d38bc414df7f45
#
_entry.id   7d48dda6957e598089d38bc414df7f45
#
_cell.length_a   1.000
_cell.length_b   1.000
_cell.length_c   1.000
_cell.angle_alpha   90.00
_cell.angle_beta   90.00
_cell.angle_gamma   90.00
#
_symmetry.space_group_name_H-M   'P 1'
#
loop_
_entity.id
_entity.type
_entity.pdbx_description
1 polymer ?
#
loop_
_entity_poly.entity_id
_entity_poly.type
_entity_poly.pdbx_seq_one_letter_code
_entity_poly.pdbx_strand_id
1 'polypeptide(L)'
;MAPRVSVVLPVRDGGPWLAEAVDSILGQTLKDLELLVVDDHSRDGAVDALDRNDTRLTIVPSEGVGVSAAFNTGLARARGTFIARMDADDIALPLRLERQVGYLDAQPEVAICGACVELFAAEGVRSGNRRYQDWLNGCRDPAAIRRELFIESPIPNPTALFRAADLRRLGGYADPDWPEDYDLFLRADADGLSMGKPEGV
;
A
#
# COMPACT_ATOMS: atom_id res chain seq x y z
N MET A 1 -7.76 17.46 -13.34
CA MET A 1 -8.77 16.64 -12.60
C MET A 1 -8.04 15.92 -11.48
N ALA A 2 -8.73 15.53 -10.40
CA ALA A 2 -8.12 14.69 -9.37
C ALA A 2 -7.88 13.27 -9.94
N PRO A 3 -6.74 12.62 -9.63
CA PRO A 3 -6.47 11.27 -10.12
C PRO A 3 -7.42 10.25 -9.48
N ARG A 4 -7.56 9.09 -10.10
CA ARG A 4 -8.35 7.98 -9.56
C ARG A 4 -7.67 7.38 -8.32
N VAL A 5 -6.35 7.20 -8.37
CA VAL A 5 -5.54 6.63 -7.28
C VAL A 5 -4.41 7.56 -6.91
N SER A 6 -4.22 7.83 -5.63
CA SER A 6 -2.97 8.36 -5.10
C SER A 6 -2.18 7.21 -4.47
N VAL A 7 -1.00 6.93 -5.00
CA VAL A 7 -0.08 5.98 -4.38
C VAL A 7 0.81 6.73 -3.41
N VAL A 8 0.84 6.30 -2.15
CA VAL A 8 1.73 6.84 -1.12
C VAL A 8 2.84 5.82 -0.86
N LEU A 9 4.07 6.23 -1.12
CA LEU A 9 5.28 5.44 -0.94
C LEU A 9 6.18 6.16 0.06
N PRO A 10 6.07 5.85 1.37
CA PRO A 10 7.04 6.32 2.35
C PRO A 10 8.39 5.66 2.11
N VAL A 11 9.47 6.42 2.26
CA VAL A 11 10.82 5.90 2.09
C VAL A 11 11.76 6.52 3.10
N ARG A 12 12.64 5.68 3.66
CA ARG A 12 13.81 6.09 4.41
C ARG A 12 14.97 5.19 4.02
N ASP A 13 16.00 5.79 3.39
CA ASP A 13 17.18 5.05 2.94
C ASP A 13 16.82 3.87 2.03
N GLY A 14 16.04 4.13 0.93
CA GLY A 14 15.48 3.11 0.06
C GLY A 14 16.48 2.33 -0.79
N GLY A 15 17.75 2.75 -0.79
CA GLY A 15 18.85 2.06 -1.44
C GLY A 15 18.60 1.81 -2.94
N PRO A 16 19.09 0.67 -3.46
CA PRO A 16 18.98 0.36 -4.89
C PRO A 16 17.56 -0.03 -5.34
N TRP A 17 16.64 -0.32 -4.42
CA TRP A 17 15.31 -0.84 -4.71
C TRP A 17 14.29 0.25 -5.05
N LEU A 18 14.51 1.47 -4.54
CA LEU A 18 13.54 2.58 -4.66
C LEU A 18 13.19 2.89 -6.11
N ALA A 19 14.18 2.92 -7.01
CA ALA A 19 13.92 3.23 -8.43
C ALA A 19 13.00 2.18 -9.07
N GLU A 20 13.23 0.88 -8.80
CA GLU A 20 12.41 -0.21 -9.32
C GLU A 20 10.97 -0.17 -8.74
N ALA A 21 10.83 0.14 -7.45
CA ALA A 21 9.53 0.33 -6.80
C ALA A 21 8.73 1.47 -7.47
N VAL A 22 9.37 2.63 -7.69
CA VAL A 22 8.77 3.79 -8.37
C VAL A 22 8.37 3.44 -9.80
N ASP A 23 9.27 2.81 -10.58
CA ASP A 23 9.02 2.42 -11.96
C ASP A 23 7.86 1.43 -12.05
N SER A 24 7.73 0.50 -11.10
CA SER A 24 6.64 -0.47 -11.06
C SER A 24 5.27 0.18 -10.88
N ILE A 25 5.19 1.30 -10.15
CA ILE A 25 3.97 2.09 -9.99
C ILE A 25 3.69 2.95 -11.23
N LEU A 26 4.68 3.63 -11.77
CA LEU A 26 4.52 4.44 -12.98
C LEU A 26 4.21 3.57 -14.21
N GLY A 27 4.65 2.31 -14.19
CA GLY A 27 4.36 1.28 -15.19
C GLY A 27 2.97 0.65 -15.14
N GLN A 28 2.13 0.94 -14.12
CA GLN A 28 0.79 0.35 -13.98
C GLN A 28 -0.08 0.57 -15.22
N THR A 29 -0.97 -0.40 -15.53
CA THR A 29 -1.95 -0.27 -16.64
C THR A 29 -2.95 0.83 -16.39
N LEU A 30 -3.38 1.03 -15.13
CA LEU A 30 -4.18 2.18 -14.71
C LEU A 30 -3.30 3.45 -14.75
N LYS A 31 -3.59 4.36 -15.71
CA LYS A 31 -2.79 5.58 -15.94
C LYS A 31 -3.26 6.78 -15.13
N ASP A 32 -4.51 6.78 -14.66
CA ASP A 32 -5.10 7.86 -13.86
C ASP A 32 -4.67 7.74 -12.39
N LEU A 33 -3.37 7.96 -12.15
CA LEU A 33 -2.76 7.91 -10.85
C LEU A 33 -1.81 9.09 -10.61
N GLU A 34 -1.54 9.39 -9.34
CA GLU A 34 -0.38 10.14 -8.88
C GLU A 34 0.45 9.27 -7.93
N LEU A 35 1.76 9.48 -7.90
CA LEU A 35 2.69 8.81 -6.99
C LEU A 35 3.34 9.86 -6.08
N LEU A 36 3.12 9.72 -4.79
CA LEU A 36 3.71 10.54 -3.74
C LEU A 36 4.80 9.73 -3.04
N VAL A 37 6.06 9.98 -3.39
CA VAL A 37 7.22 9.44 -2.67
C VAL A 37 7.47 10.35 -1.48
N VAL A 38 7.26 9.85 -0.27
CA VAL A 38 7.39 10.64 0.96
C VAL A 38 8.70 10.30 1.64
N ASP A 39 9.66 11.22 1.56
CA ASP A 39 11.00 11.06 2.08
C ASP A 39 11.06 11.32 3.58
N ASP A 40 11.27 10.26 4.36
CA ASP A 40 11.49 10.33 5.81
C ASP A 40 12.97 10.54 6.15
N HIS A 41 13.52 11.67 5.69
CA HIS A 41 14.88 12.11 6.02
C HIS A 41 15.98 11.13 5.56
N SER A 42 15.85 10.58 4.36
CA SER A 42 16.87 9.69 3.74
C SER A 42 18.24 10.36 3.62
N ARG A 43 19.31 9.57 3.70
CA ARG A 43 20.69 10.03 3.65
C ARG A 43 21.53 9.28 2.61
N ASP A 44 20.96 8.26 1.99
CA ASP A 44 21.65 7.39 1.03
C ASP A 44 21.69 7.94 -0.39
N GLY A 45 20.99 9.05 -0.67
CA GLY A 45 20.91 9.69 -1.98
C GLY A 45 19.96 9.00 -2.97
N ALA A 46 19.26 7.92 -2.56
CA ALA A 46 18.36 7.18 -3.45
C ALA A 46 17.18 8.05 -3.95
N VAL A 47 16.62 8.89 -3.08
CA VAL A 47 15.52 9.81 -3.44
C VAL A 47 15.98 10.89 -4.41
N ASP A 48 17.22 11.40 -4.24
CA ASP A 48 17.80 12.41 -5.13
C ASP A 48 18.12 11.86 -6.53
N ALA A 49 18.39 10.57 -6.61
CA ALA A 49 18.70 9.86 -7.86
C ALA A 49 17.47 9.50 -8.70
N LEU A 50 16.24 9.65 -8.18
CA LEU A 50 15.02 9.36 -8.93
C LEU A 50 14.86 10.25 -10.17
N ASP A 51 14.45 9.66 -11.30
CA ASP A 51 14.03 10.42 -12.48
C ASP A 51 12.71 11.14 -12.20
N ARG A 52 12.72 12.47 -12.26
CA ARG A 52 11.59 13.35 -11.95
C ARG A 52 10.84 13.82 -13.21
N ASN A 53 11.07 13.22 -14.37
CA ASN A 53 10.44 13.65 -15.63
C ASN A 53 8.97 13.20 -15.73
N ASP A 54 8.54 12.19 -15.01
CA ASP A 54 7.12 11.78 -15.00
C ASP A 54 6.29 12.76 -14.16
N THR A 55 5.34 13.43 -14.80
CA THR A 55 4.48 14.44 -14.17
C THR A 55 3.54 13.88 -13.10
N ARG A 56 3.40 12.56 -13.01
CA ARG A 56 2.62 11.87 -11.98
C ARG A 56 3.41 11.69 -10.67
N LEU A 57 4.75 11.79 -10.73
CA LEU A 57 5.62 11.64 -9.57
C LEU A 57 5.78 12.98 -8.84
N THR A 58 5.59 12.96 -7.53
CA THR A 58 5.89 14.07 -6.63
C THR A 58 6.68 13.56 -5.43
N ILE A 59 7.82 14.18 -5.15
CA ILE A 59 8.60 13.91 -3.93
C ILE A 59 8.16 14.91 -2.86
N VAL A 60 7.86 14.37 -1.67
CA VAL A 60 7.31 15.10 -0.53
C VAL A 60 8.20 14.86 0.68
N PRO A 61 8.75 15.89 1.34
CA PRO A 61 9.40 15.68 2.64
C PRO A 61 8.36 15.29 3.69
N SER A 62 8.70 14.31 4.54
CA SER A 62 7.86 13.93 5.67
C SER A 62 7.75 15.06 6.69
N GLU A 63 6.56 15.27 7.24
CA GLU A 63 6.31 16.27 8.31
C GLU A 63 6.66 15.74 9.71
N GLY A 64 6.99 14.46 9.83
CA GLY A 64 7.43 13.79 11.06
C GLY A 64 8.45 12.71 10.78
N VAL A 65 8.73 11.85 11.74
CA VAL A 65 9.69 10.75 11.64
C VAL A 65 8.96 9.42 11.76
N GLY A 66 9.37 8.45 10.96
CA GLY A 66 8.81 7.10 10.96
C GLY A 66 7.74 6.89 9.89
N VAL A 67 7.46 5.62 9.62
CA VAL A 67 6.59 5.18 8.53
C VAL A 67 5.17 5.73 8.63
N SER A 68 4.60 5.78 9.84
CA SER A 68 3.26 6.34 10.09
C SER A 68 3.19 7.82 9.76
N ALA A 69 4.16 8.61 10.22
CA ALA A 69 4.23 10.04 9.94
C ALA A 69 4.41 10.32 8.45
N ALA A 70 5.31 9.58 7.80
CA ALA A 70 5.54 9.70 6.36
C ALA A 70 4.30 9.33 5.55
N PHE A 71 3.64 8.21 5.86
CA PHE A 71 2.39 7.84 5.19
C PHE A 71 1.30 8.89 5.38
N ASN A 72 1.09 9.38 6.61
CA ASN A 72 0.08 10.39 6.90
C ASN A 72 0.38 11.73 6.22
N THR A 73 1.65 12.10 6.06
CA THR A 73 2.07 13.27 5.26
C THR A 73 1.62 13.10 3.80
N GLY A 74 1.83 11.92 3.22
CA GLY A 74 1.35 11.58 1.88
C GLY A 74 -0.17 11.58 1.78
N LEU A 75 -0.87 10.98 2.74
CA LEU A 75 -2.33 10.94 2.82
C LEU A 75 -2.96 12.35 2.86
N ALA A 76 -2.34 13.28 3.59
CA ALA A 76 -2.81 14.66 3.67
C ALA A 76 -2.70 15.39 2.30
N ARG A 77 -1.75 15.00 1.44
CA ARG A 77 -1.51 15.59 0.12
C ARG A 77 -2.21 14.84 -1.02
N ALA A 78 -2.63 13.61 -0.77
CA ALA A 78 -3.29 12.75 -1.75
C ALA A 78 -4.65 13.32 -2.19
N ARG A 79 -4.91 13.28 -3.51
CA ARG A 79 -6.12 13.83 -4.14
C ARG A 79 -7.02 12.75 -4.72
N GLY A 80 -6.55 11.50 -4.76
CA GLY A 80 -7.25 10.37 -5.35
C GLY A 80 -8.52 9.96 -4.60
N THR A 81 -9.42 9.33 -5.32
CA THR A 81 -10.59 8.65 -4.75
C THR A 81 -10.18 7.45 -3.91
N PHE A 82 -9.09 6.80 -4.31
CA PHE A 82 -8.45 5.70 -3.60
C PHE A 82 -7.03 6.08 -3.20
N ILE A 83 -6.58 5.53 -2.08
CA ILE A 83 -5.21 5.66 -1.59
C ILE A 83 -4.57 4.27 -1.61
N ALA A 84 -3.49 4.11 -2.35
CA ALA A 84 -2.70 2.89 -2.39
C ALA A 84 -1.45 3.04 -1.52
N ARG A 85 -1.12 2.00 -0.73
CA ARG A 85 0.16 1.87 -0.03
C ARG A 85 1.17 1.17 -0.95
N MET A 86 2.43 1.59 -0.87
CA MET A 86 3.56 0.93 -1.54
C MET A 86 4.80 1.04 -0.69
N ASP A 87 5.58 -0.03 -0.56
CA ASP A 87 6.88 -0.03 0.08
C ASP A 87 8.01 0.27 -0.92
N ALA A 88 9.11 0.83 -0.44
CA ALA A 88 10.22 1.29 -1.27
C ALA A 88 11.10 0.15 -1.81
N ASP A 89 10.89 -1.07 -1.34
CA ASP A 89 11.61 -2.30 -1.68
C ASP A 89 10.73 -3.40 -2.27
N ASP A 90 9.49 -3.06 -2.62
CA ASP A 90 8.53 -3.95 -3.28
C ASP A 90 8.34 -3.63 -4.76
N ILE A 91 7.80 -4.58 -5.52
CA ILE A 91 7.46 -4.44 -6.95
C ILE A 91 5.96 -4.65 -7.14
N ALA A 92 5.27 -3.66 -7.66
CA ALA A 92 3.85 -3.76 -8.01
C ALA A 92 3.68 -4.37 -9.41
N LEU A 93 3.01 -5.53 -9.52
CA LEU A 93 2.72 -6.12 -10.82
C LEU A 93 1.82 -5.20 -11.66
N PRO A 94 1.95 -5.19 -13.01
CA PRO A 94 1.35 -4.17 -13.89
C PRO A 94 -0.17 -3.98 -13.77
N LEU A 95 -0.91 -5.03 -13.43
CA LEU A 95 -2.37 -5.02 -13.34
C LEU A 95 -2.90 -4.75 -11.91
N ARG A 96 -2.02 -4.56 -10.93
CA ARG A 96 -2.40 -4.44 -9.51
C ARG A 96 -3.49 -3.39 -9.31
N LEU A 97 -3.20 -2.13 -9.63
CA LEU A 97 -4.13 -1.03 -9.34
C LEU A 97 -5.42 -1.13 -10.15
N GLU A 98 -5.36 -1.55 -11.41
CA GLU A 98 -6.53 -1.74 -12.26
C GLU A 98 -7.50 -2.76 -11.65
N ARG A 99 -6.98 -3.92 -11.21
CA ARG A 99 -7.79 -4.99 -10.61
C ARG A 99 -8.36 -4.60 -9.24
N GLN A 100 -7.55 -3.95 -8.41
CA GLN A 100 -8.01 -3.49 -7.09
C GLN A 100 -9.08 -2.41 -7.20
N VAL A 101 -8.93 -1.44 -8.11
CA VAL A 101 -9.95 -0.42 -8.37
C VAL A 101 -11.23 -1.06 -8.91
N GLY A 102 -11.10 -1.97 -9.90
CA GLY A 102 -12.26 -2.70 -10.44
C GLY A 102 -13.00 -3.51 -9.37
N TYR A 103 -12.27 -4.12 -8.45
CA TYR A 103 -12.85 -4.86 -7.31
C TYR A 103 -13.63 -3.92 -6.38
N LEU A 104 -13.04 -2.80 -5.96
CA LEU A 104 -13.73 -1.81 -5.12
C LEU A 104 -14.92 -1.15 -5.82
N ASP A 105 -14.84 -0.92 -7.12
CA ASP A 105 -15.96 -0.37 -7.90
C ASP A 105 -17.15 -1.35 -7.97
N ALA A 106 -16.87 -2.65 -8.07
CA ALA A 106 -17.88 -3.70 -8.09
C ALA A 106 -18.46 -4.04 -6.72
N GLN A 107 -17.77 -3.69 -5.62
CA GLN A 107 -18.16 -4.01 -4.24
C GLN A 107 -18.10 -2.75 -3.36
N PRO A 108 -19.15 -1.90 -3.41
CA PRO A 108 -19.16 -0.63 -2.68
C PRO A 108 -19.10 -0.78 -1.15
N GLU A 109 -19.47 -1.94 -0.61
CA GLU A 109 -19.40 -2.27 0.82
C GLU A 109 -17.96 -2.58 1.31
N VAL A 110 -17.02 -2.87 0.40
CA VAL A 110 -15.62 -3.10 0.75
C VAL A 110 -14.89 -1.78 0.80
N ALA A 111 -14.27 -1.47 1.93
CA ALA A 111 -13.54 -0.23 2.16
C ALA A 111 -12.03 -0.37 1.91
N ILE A 112 -11.47 -1.56 2.13
CA ILE A 112 -10.04 -1.87 2.02
C ILE A 112 -9.84 -3.07 1.12
N CYS A 113 -8.99 -2.93 0.10
CA CYS A 113 -8.66 -3.97 -0.85
C CYS A 113 -7.17 -4.31 -0.77
N GLY A 114 -6.84 -5.54 -0.37
CA GLY A 114 -5.48 -6.08 -0.50
C GLY A 114 -5.21 -6.67 -1.88
N ALA A 115 -4.01 -7.26 -2.04
CA ALA A 115 -3.66 -8.09 -3.19
C ALA A 115 -2.94 -9.37 -2.73
N CYS A 116 -2.83 -10.35 -3.64
CA CYS A 116 -1.93 -11.48 -3.43
C CYS A 116 -0.48 -11.01 -3.59
N VAL A 117 0.45 -11.74 -3.00
CA VAL A 117 1.88 -11.44 -3.05
C VAL A 117 2.67 -12.66 -3.51
N GLU A 118 3.82 -12.40 -4.12
CA GLU A 118 4.86 -13.38 -4.34
C GLU A 118 6.11 -12.91 -3.61
N LEU A 119 6.56 -13.70 -2.63
CA LEU A 119 7.79 -13.40 -1.90
C LEU A 119 8.99 -13.80 -2.76
N PHE A 120 9.97 -12.94 -2.84
CA PHE A 120 11.21 -13.20 -3.56
C PHE A 120 12.43 -12.90 -2.68
N ALA A 121 13.52 -13.61 -2.91
CA ALA A 121 14.81 -13.38 -2.27
C ALA A 121 15.93 -13.93 -3.15
N ALA A 122 17.11 -13.31 -3.13
CA ALA A 122 18.27 -13.72 -3.93
C ALA A 122 18.69 -15.17 -3.65
N GLU A 123 18.56 -15.64 -2.39
CA GLU A 123 18.92 -17.00 -1.98
C GLU A 123 17.71 -17.98 -2.03
N GLY A 124 16.59 -17.54 -2.60
CA GLY A 124 15.34 -18.29 -2.64
C GLY A 124 14.51 -18.19 -1.36
N VAL A 125 13.21 -18.42 -1.50
CA VAL A 125 12.22 -18.27 -0.42
C VAL A 125 12.21 -19.53 0.46
N ARG A 126 12.37 -19.37 1.78
CA ARG A 126 12.32 -20.48 2.77
C ARG A 126 10.90 -21.07 2.84
N SER A 127 10.82 -22.37 3.20
CA SER A 127 9.53 -23.09 3.25
C SER A 127 8.50 -22.48 4.20
N GLY A 128 8.93 -21.89 5.32
CA GLY A 128 8.05 -21.17 6.24
C GLY A 128 7.40 -19.94 5.58
N ASN A 129 8.20 -19.15 4.85
CA ASN A 129 7.73 -17.98 4.14
C ASN A 129 6.76 -18.34 2.99
N ARG A 130 7.00 -19.48 2.32
CA ARG A 130 6.04 -19.99 1.30
C ARG A 130 4.69 -20.34 1.91
N ARG A 131 4.66 -21.01 3.07
CA ARG A 131 3.41 -21.30 3.78
C ARG A 131 2.67 -20.04 4.21
N TYR A 132 3.43 -19.04 4.66
CA TYR A 132 2.87 -17.73 5.00
C TYR A 132 2.29 -17.03 3.77
N GLN A 133 2.99 -17.02 2.66
CA GLN A 133 2.48 -16.52 1.37
C GLN A 133 1.20 -17.24 0.94
N ASP A 134 1.16 -18.58 1.02
CA ASP A 134 -0.01 -19.38 0.64
C ASP A 134 -1.21 -19.04 1.53
N TRP A 135 -0.98 -18.84 2.83
CA TRP A 135 -2.01 -18.39 3.76
C TRP A 135 -2.51 -16.98 3.43
N LEU A 136 -1.61 -16.02 3.24
CA LEU A 136 -1.95 -14.66 2.82
C LEU A 136 -2.80 -14.65 1.55
N ASN A 137 -2.38 -15.40 0.54
CA ASN A 137 -3.04 -15.47 -0.76
C ASN A 137 -4.36 -16.27 -0.71
N GLY A 138 -4.54 -17.10 0.30
CA GLY A 138 -5.77 -17.85 0.56
C GLY A 138 -6.87 -17.00 1.22
N CYS A 139 -6.51 -15.96 1.98
CA CYS A 139 -7.45 -15.06 2.65
C CYS A 139 -7.96 -13.99 1.67
N ARG A 140 -9.10 -14.21 1.00
CA ARG A 140 -9.58 -13.32 -0.07
C ARG A 140 -10.95 -12.68 0.22
N ASP A 141 -11.93 -13.49 0.59
CA ASP A 141 -13.26 -12.96 0.87
C ASP A 141 -13.33 -12.26 2.23
N PRO A 142 -14.26 -11.31 2.41
CA PRO A 142 -14.36 -10.53 3.64
C PRO A 142 -14.52 -11.36 4.91
N ALA A 143 -15.25 -12.47 4.86
CA ALA A 143 -15.47 -13.32 6.02
C ALA A 143 -14.20 -14.08 6.42
N ALA A 144 -13.43 -14.58 5.45
CA ALA A 144 -12.14 -15.21 5.69
C ALA A 144 -11.13 -14.19 6.28
N ILE A 145 -11.02 -12.99 5.68
CA ILE A 145 -10.14 -11.93 6.18
C ILE A 145 -10.51 -11.58 7.62
N ARG A 146 -11.77 -11.33 7.91
CA ARG A 146 -12.22 -10.97 9.26
C ARG A 146 -11.93 -12.08 10.29
N ARG A 147 -12.08 -13.34 9.93
CA ARG A 147 -11.78 -14.46 10.83
C ARG A 147 -10.30 -14.54 11.18
N GLU A 148 -9.43 -14.34 10.20
CA GLU A 148 -7.97 -14.44 10.36
C GLU A 148 -7.36 -13.18 10.98
N LEU A 149 -8.01 -12.01 10.84
CA LEU A 149 -7.52 -10.72 11.29
C LEU A 149 -7.12 -10.68 12.78
N PHE A 150 -7.77 -11.48 13.62
CA PHE A 150 -7.45 -11.55 15.05
C PHE A 150 -6.33 -12.54 15.40
N ILE A 151 -5.75 -13.19 14.39
CA ILE A 151 -4.61 -14.10 14.50
C ILE A 151 -3.35 -13.42 13.95
N GLU A 152 -3.45 -12.87 12.76
CA GLU A 152 -2.37 -12.20 12.02
C GLU A 152 -3.00 -11.31 10.93
N SER A 153 -2.29 -10.25 10.49
CA SER A 153 -2.76 -9.39 9.41
C SER A 153 -2.86 -10.16 8.08
N PRO A 154 -4.07 -10.37 7.54
CA PRO A 154 -4.23 -11.11 6.29
C PRO A 154 -4.04 -10.23 5.03
N ILE A 155 -3.83 -8.92 5.18
CA ILE A 155 -3.55 -7.98 4.10
C ILE A 155 -2.10 -7.52 4.22
N PRO A 156 -1.21 -7.89 3.27
CA PRO A 156 0.12 -7.32 3.24
C PRO A 156 0.04 -5.79 3.06
N ASN A 157 0.65 -5.04 3.96
CA ASN A 157 0.56 -3.57 3.99
C ASN A 157 0.87 -2.90 2.64
N PRO A 158 1.96 -3.27 1.91
CA PRO A 158 2.29 -2.62 0.64
C PRO A 158 1.25 -2.89 -0.47
N THR A 159 0.31 -3.80 -0.24
CA THR A 159 -0.77 -4.08 -1.20
C THR A 159 -2.06 -3.32 -0.92
N ALA A 160 -2.18 -2.66 0.23
CA ALA A 160 -3.44 -2.06 0.64
C ALA A 160 -3.87 -0.91 -0.27
N LEU A 161 -5.13 -0.97 -0.72
CA LEU A 161 -5.85 0.10 -1.43
C LEU A 161 -7.10 0.45 -0.61
N PHE A 162 -7.21 1.69 -0.23
CA PHE A 162 -8.26 2.22 0.64
C PHE A 162 -9.21 3.13 -0.13
N ARG A 163 -10.48 3.15 0.24
CA ARG A 163 -11.31 4.32 -0.07
C ARG A 163 -10.79 5.52 0.70
N ALA A 164 -10.46 6.59 0.01
CA ALA A 164 -9.83 7.75 0.63
C ALA A 164 -10.70 8.37 1.73
N ALA A 165 -12.02 8.35 1.58
CA ALA A 165 -12.96 8.87 2.58
C ALA A 165 -12.90 8.06 3.89
N ASP A 166 -12.89 6.73 3.80
CA ASP A 166 -12.84 5.85 4.96
C ASP A 166 -11.49 5.93 5.66
N LEU A 167 -10.37 5.92 4.91
CA LEU A 167 -9.04 6.06 5.49
C LEU A 167 -8.87 7.39 6.24
N ARG A 168 -9.37 8.50 5.68
CA ARG A 168 -9.35 9.81 6.35
C ARG A 168 -10.24 9.85 7.58
N ARG A 169 -11.40 9.20 7.54
CA ARG A 169 -12.32 9.08 8.68
C ARG A 169 -11.69 8.27 9.83
N LEU A 170 -10.91 7.24 9.51
CA LEU A 170 -10.12 6.48 10.48
C LEU A 170 -8.90 7.25 11.02
N GLY A 171 -8.54 8.40 10.41
CA GLY A 171 -7.40 9.22 10.82
C GLY A 171 -6.04 8.75 10.30
N GLY A 172 -6.02 7.83 9.32
CA GLY A 172 -4.78 7.27 8.79
C GLY A 172 -4.09 6.31 9.77
N TYR A 173 -2.76 6.20 9.69
CA TYR A 173 -1.98 5.42 10.64
C TYR A 173 -1.88 6.13 11.98
N ALA A 174 -2.07 5.37 13.07
CA ALA A 174 -1.64 5.77 14.39
C ALA A 174 -0.14 5.47 14.58
N ASP A 175 0.39 5.83 15.73
CA ASP A 175 1.76 5.50 16.15
C ASP A 175 1.71 4.61 17.42
N PRO A 176 1.21 3.36 17.29
CA PRO A 176 1.11 2.41 18.39
C PRO A 176 2.45 1.74 18.69
N ASP A 177 2.52 1.04 19.82
CA ASP A 177 3.67 0.19 20.18
C ASP A 177 3.74 -1.14 19.41
N TRP A 178 2.85 -1.33 18.42
CA TRP A 178 2.78 -2.50 17.51
C TRP A 178 2.66 -2.05 16.04
N PRO A 179 2.63 -2.99 15.04
CA PRO A 179 2.58 -2.61 13.63
C PRO A 179 1.39 -1.69 13.30
N GLU A 180 1.68 -0.56 12.67
CA GLU A 180 0.75 0.53 12.37
C GLU A 180 -0.37 0.11 11.41
N ASP A 181 -0.06 -0.80 10.48
CA ASP A 181 -1.01 -1.34 9.52
C ASP A 181 -2.02 -2.27 10.19
N TYR A 182 -1.54 -3.12 11.09
CA TYR A 182 -2.40 -4.02 11.84
C TYR A 182 -3.35 -3.24 12.76
N ASP A 183 -2.86 -2.18 13.41
CA ASP A 183 -3.70 -1.24 14.17
C ASP A 183 -4.82 -0.66 13.29
N LEU A 184 -4.47 -0.18 12.09
CA LEU A 184 -5.44 0.40 11.16
C LEU A 184 -6.50 -0.61 10.73
N PHE A 185 -6.11 -1.85 10.42
CA PHE A 185 -7.07 -2.88 10.01
C PHE A 185 -7.98 -3.31 11.17
N LEU A 186 -7.49 -3.37 12.41
CA LEU A 186 -8.31 -3.63 13.59
C LEU A 186 -9.30 -2.49 13.84
N ARG A 187 -8.87 -1.23 13.70
CA ARG A 187 -9.77 -0.06 13.82
C ARG A 187 -10.82 -0.05 12.72
N ALA A 188 -10.46 -0.45 11.50
CA ALA A 188 -11.39 -0.57 10.39
C ALA A 188 -12.46 -1.64 10.66
N ASP A 189 -12.07 -2.83 11.15
CA ASP A 189 -13.04 -3.88 11.52
C ASP A 189 -13.97 -3.45 12.68
N ALA A 190 -13.40 -2.80 13.69
CA ALA A 190 -14.18 -2.27 14.83
C ALA A 190 -15.21 -1.20 14.40
N ASP A 191 -14.92 -0.46 13.34
CA ASP A 191 -15.80 0.55 12.73
C ASP A 191 -16.77 -0.06 11.68
N GLY A 192 -16.75 -1.39 11.52
CA GLY A 192 -17.65 -2.13 10.64
C GLY A 192 -17.25 -2.09 9.16
N LEU A 193 -16.02 -1.67 8.84
CA LEU A 193 -15.54 -1.63 7.46
C LEU A 193 -15.13 -3.04 6.99
N SER A 194 -15.55 -3.39 5.79
CA SER A 194 -15.23 -4.66 5.15
C SER A 194 -13.92 -4.60 4.38
N MET A 195 -13.17 -5.71 4.37
CA MET A 195 -11.90 -5.87 3.68
C MET A 195 -11.95 -7.06 2.74
N GLY A 196 -11.30 -6.99 1.57
CA GLY A 196 -11.29 -8.08 0.59
C GLY A 196 -10.07 -8.07 -0.30
N LYS A 197 -9.94 -9.06 -1.19
CA LYS A 197 -8.91 -9.13 -2.23
C LYS A 197 -9.51 -9.65 -3.54
N PRO A 198 -9.16 -9.06 -4.71
CA PRO A 198 -9.53 -9.61 -5.99
C PRO A 198 -8.81 -10.93 -6.28
N GLU A 199 -9.36 -11.71 -7.20
CA GLU A 199 -8.69 -12.88 -7.72
C GLU A 199 -7.54 -12.49 -8.66
N GLY A 200 -6.43 -13.23 -8.62
CA GLY A 200 -5.39 -13.20 -9.64
C GLY A 200 -4.51 -11.94 -9.66
N VAL A 201 -4.29 -11.30 -8.54
CA VAL A 201 -3.27 -10.23 -8.40
C VAL A 201 -2.12 -10.76 -7.60
#